data_c9e6bc6bc2499e4799a0021856b3f0b8
#
_entry.id   c9e6bc6bc2499e4799a0021856b3f0b8
#
_cell.length_a   1.000
_cell.length_b   1.000
_cell.length_c   1.000
_cell.angle_alpha   90.00
_cell.angle_beta   90.00
_cell.angle_gamma   90.00
#
_symmetry.space_group_name_H-M   'P 1'
#
loop_
_entity.id
_entity.type
_entity.pdbx_description
1 polymer ?
#
loop_
_entity_poly.entity_id
_entity_poly.type
_entity_poly.pdbx_seq_one_letter_code
_entity_poly.pdbx_strand_id
1 'polypeptide(L)'
;MKKVLFLSAVLALASCKKETSEPTNTTTESVSEGESAKAKSPEELGKQLFEGTGNCFACHQPDQKVVGPSIKEIAKIYKDKNGDIVTFLKGNAEPIVDPSQFEVMKTNFAITQAMSDEELKAIEAYIYSNLK
;
A
#
# COMPACT_ATOMS: atom_id res chain seq x y z
N MET A 1 33.26 -40.29 18.50
CA MET A 1 34.58 -40.19 17.92
C MET A 1 34.43 -40.04 16.42
N LYS A 2 34.59 -38.86 15.87
CA LYS A 2 35.21 -38.58 14.58
C LYS A 2 35.21 -37.05 14.42
N LYS A 3 36.38 -36.51 14.60
CA LYS A 3 36.77 -35.14 14.31
C LYS A 3 36.94 -35.01 12.80
N VAL A 4 36.45 -33.93 12.22
CA VAL A 4 36.93 -33.39 10.94
C VAL A 4 36.95 -31.88 11.09
N LEU A 5 38.07 -31.45 11.15
CA LEU A 5 38.92 -30.34 10.84
C LEU A 5 38.48 -29.52 9.62
N PHE A 6 38.42 -28.18 9.85
CA PHE A 6 39.03 -27.07 9.14
C PHE A 6 38.90 -26.94 7.62
N LEU A 7 38.43 -25.79 7.19
CA LEU A 7 39.32 -24.93 6.37
C LEU A 7 38.84 -23.47 6.44
N SER A 8 39.69 -22.63 7.06
CA SER A 8 39.61 -21.17 6.99
C SER A 8 40.03 -20.70 5.62
N ALA A 9 39.21 -19.88 4.96
CA ALA A 9 39.66 -19.10 3.81
C ALA A 9 39.48 -17.61 4.13
N VAL A 10 40.60 -16.99 4.40
CA VAL A 10 40.79 -15.53 4.49
C VAL A 10 40.83 -15.00 3.06
N LEU A 11 39.98 -14.10 2.67
CA LEU A 11 40.12 -13.31 1.46
C LEU A 11 40.20 -11.83 1.78
N ALA A 12 41.30 -11.26 1.32
CA ALA A 12 41.81 -9.94 1.61
C ALA A 12 40.97 -8.82 0.96
N LEU A 13 40.88 -7.72 1.68
CA LEU A 13 40.43 -6.41 1.29
C LEU A 13 41.37 -5.78 0.23
N ALA A 14 40.81 -5.35 -0.88
CA ALA A 14 41.46 -4.39 -1.76
C ALA A 14 40.76 -3.05 -1.67
N SER A 15 41.40 -2.15 -0.99
CA SER A 15 41.13 -0.72 -0.91
C SER A 15 41.44 -0.07 -2.26
N CYS A 16 40.54 0.67 -2.84
CA CYS A 16 40.84 1.65 -3.89
C CYS A 16 40.56 3.07 -3.41
N LYS A 17 41.60 3.82 -3.51
CA LYS A 17 41.95 5.14 -3.07
C LYS A 17 41.20 6.21 -3.89
N LYS A 18 40.78 7.23 -3.18
CA LYS A 18 40.25 8.52 -3.64
C LYS A 18 41.31 9.30 -4.42
N GLU A 19 40.94 9.87 -5.55
CA GLU A 19 41.66 11.01 -6.13
C GLU A 19 40.67 12.05 -6.65
N THR A 20 40.89 13.25 -6.14
CA THR A 20 40.20 14.52 -6.42
C THR A 20 40.80 15.18 -7.64
N SER A 21 39.98 15.66 -8.56
CA SER A 21 40.31 16.84 -9.40
C SER A 21 39.03 17.36 -10.07
N GLU A 22 38.62 18.57 -9.75
CA GLU A 22 37.81 19.50 -10.55
C GLU A 22 38.76 20.41 -11.37
N PRO A 23 38.29 21.29 -12.27
CA PRO A 23 37.05 21.32 -13.06
C PRO A 23 37.31 21.53 -14.56
N THR A 24 36.35 21.32 -15.43
CA THR A 24 36.12 22.22 -16.59
C THR A 24 34.75 21.97 -17.24
N ASN A 25 34.06 23.05 -17.36
CA ASN A 25 32.81 23.31 -18.04
C ASN A 25 32.84 22.92 -19.52
N THR A 26 31.85 22.16 -20.00
CA THR A 26 31.31 22.32 -21.35
C THR A 26 29.90 21.73 -21.42
N THR A 27 28.96 22.60 -21.69
CA THR A 27 27.59 22.42 -22.11
C THR A 27 27.43 21.38 -23.20
N THR A 28 26.59 20.38 -22.99
CA THR A 28 25.79 19.80 -24.09
C THR A 28 24.49 19.29 -23.49
N GLU A 29 23.43 19.96 -23.92
CA GLU A 29 22.05 19.60 -23.65
C GLU A 29 21.79 18.16 -24.16
N SER A 30 21.37 17.29 -23.25
CA SER A 30 20.54 16.16 -23.60
C SER A 30 19.29 16.28 -22.78
N VAL A 31 18.28 16.91 -23.38
CA VAL A 31 16.91 16.90 -22.89
C VAL A 31 16.43 15.46 -22.98
N SER A 32 16.60 14.69 -21.92
CA SER A 32 15.77 13.53 -21.68
C SER A 32 14.44 14.08 -21.18
N GLU A 33 13.45 14.09 -22.05
CA GLU A 33 12.07 14.31 -21.67
C GLU A 33 11.74 13.33 -20.55
N GLY A 34 11.77 13.85 -19.31
CA GLY A 34 11.22 13.15 -18.18
C GLY A 34 9.73 12.96 -18.45
N GLU A 35 9.35 11.74 -18.70
CA GLU A 35 7.98 11.29 -18.65
C GLU A 35 7.38 11.78 -17.33
N SER A 36 6.59 12.84 -17.41
CA SER A 36 5.86 13.37 -16.27
C SER A 36 4.95 12.25 -15.80
N ALA A 37 5.34 11.58 -14.73
CA ALA A 37 4.52 10.58 -14.09
C ALA A 37 3.18 11.24 -13.75
N LYS A 38 2.17 11.00 -14.58
CA LYS A 38 0.82 11.52 -14.40
C LYS A 38 0.38 11.14 -13.00
N ALA A 39 0.15 12.13 -12.16
CA ALA A 39 -0.31 11.89 -10.79
C ALA A 39 -1.53 10.97 -10.85
N LYS A 40 -1.50 9.87 -10.11
CA LYS A 40 -2.60 8.90 -10.06
C LYS A 40 -3.86 9.59 -9.57
N SER A 41 -5.00 9.23 -10.13
CA SER A 41 -6.28 9.64 -9.55
C SER A 41 -6.45 9.05 -8.16
N PRO A 42 -7.27 9.64 -7.28
CA PRO A 42 -7.57 9.06 -5.97
C PRO A 42 -8.07 7.61 -6.06
N GLU A 43 -8.89 7.29 -7.06
CA GLU A 43 -9.40 5.93 -7.29
C GLU A 43 -8.30 4.94 -7.69
N GLU A 44 -7.36 5.36 -8.56
CA GLU A 44 -6.21 4.53 -8.95
C GLU A 44 -5.24 4.29 -7.79
N LEU A 45 -4.96 5.32 -7.00
CA LEU A 45 -4.17 5.19 -5.79
C LEU A 45 -4.88 4.28 -4.78
N GLY A 46 -6.17 4.50 -4.57
CA GLY A 46 -6.99 3.71 -3.67
C GLY A 46 -7.02 2.23 -4.05
N LYS A 47 -7.17 1.93 -5.34
CA LYS A 47 -7.09 0.56 -5.85
C LYS A 47 -5.73 -0.07 -5.53
N GLN A 48 -4.64 0.64 -5.80
CA GLN A 48 -3.30 0.14 -5.53
C GLN A 48 -3.07 -0.14 -4.04
N LEU A 49 -3.56 0.73 -3.16
CA LEU A 49 -3.46 0.55 -1.71
C LEU A 49 -4.35 -0.61 -1.24
N PHE A 50 -5.55 -0.71 -1.75
CA PHE A 50 -6.52 -1.76 -1.41
C PHE A 50 -6.01 -3.16 -1.76
N GLU A 51 -5.44 -3.32 -2.95
CA GLU A 51 -4.88 -4.57 -3.44
C GLU A 51 -3.47 -4.87 -2.89
N GLY A 52 -2.70 -3.82 -2.58
CA GLY A 52 -1.33 -3.89 -2.09
C GLY A 52 -1.22 -3.79 -0.57
N THR A 53 -0.68 -2.66 -0.10
CA THR A 53 -0.34 -2.44 1.32
C THR A 53 -1.49 -2.67 2.28
N GLY A 54 -2.71 -2.30 1.88
CA GLY A 54 -3.92 -2.49 2.69
C GLY A 54 -4.35 -3.95 2.83
N ASN A 55 -3.92 -4.82 1.91
CA ASN A 55 -4.29 -6.25 1.86
C ASN A 55 -5.81 -6.52 1.95
N CYS A 56 -6.63 -5.54 1.55
CA CYS A 56 -8.08 -5.62 1.67
C CYS A 56 -8.68 -6.63 0.68
N PHE A 57 -8.05 -6.75 -0.50
CA PHE A 57 -8.50 -7.64 -1.58
C PHE A 57 -8.48 -9.12 -1.20
N ALA A 58 -7.68 -9.52 -0.21
CA ALA A 58 -7.67 -10.89 0.30
C ALA A 58 -9.04 -11.34 0.84
N CYS A 59 -9.83 -10.39 1.37
CA CYS A 59 -11.13 -10.66 1.97
C CYS A 59 -12.31 -10.01 1.24
N HIS A 60 -12.07 -8.91 0.49
CA HIS A 60 -13.11 -8.13 -0.18
C HIS A 60 -12.91 -8.13 -1.69
N GLN A 61 -13.81 -8.77 -2.41
CA GLN A 61 -13.82 -8.80 -3.87
C GLN A 61 -14.83 -7.78 -4.42
N PRO A 62 -14.70 -7.32 -5.70
CA PRO A 62 -15.56 -6.28 -6.25
C PRO A 62 -17.06 -6.57 -6.11
N ASP A 63 -17.52 -7.72 -6.58
CA ASP A 63 -18.94 -8.03 -6.74
C ASP A 63 -19.42 -9.27 -5.94
N GLN A 64 -18.53 -9.95 -5.24
CA GLN A 64 -18.89 -11.17 -4.53
C GLN A 64 -18.39 -11.17 -3.08
N LYS A 65 -19.17 -11.76 -2.20
CA LYS A 65 -18.77 -12.04 -0.82
C LYS A 65 -17.82 -13.25 -0.83
N VAL A 66 -16.65 -13.10 -0.20
CA VAL A 66 -15.69 -14.19 0.00
C VAL A 66 -15.54 -14.43 1.51
N VAL A 67 -14.55 -13.86 2.16
CA VAL A 67 -14.45 -13.83 3.61
C VAL A 67 -15.28 -12.66 4.14
N GLY A 68 -15.05 -11.47 3.60
CA GLY A 68 -15.82 -10.25 3.91
C GLY A 68 -16.87 -9.93 2.85
N PRO A 69 -17.71 -8.92 3.09
CA PRO A 69 -18.67 -8.41 2.12
C PRO A 69 -17.98 -7.90 0.85
N SER A 70 -18.71 -7.87 -0.27
CA SER A 70 -18.18 -7.31 -1.52
C SER A 70 -17.90 -5.80 -1.39
N ILE A 71 -16.97 -5.29 -2.21
CA ILE A 71 -16.65 -3.85 -2.24
C ILE A 71 -17.92 -3.05 -2.57
N LYS A 72 -18.72 -3.52 -3.52
CA LYS A 72 -19.98 -2.90 -3.93
C LYS A 72 -21.02 -2.86 -2.80
N GLU A 73 -21.11 -3.94 -2.01
CA GLU A 73 -21.99 -3.98 -0.83
C GLU A 73 -21.53 -3.00 0.24
N ILE A 74 -20.23 -2.95 0.53
CA ILE A 74 -19.63 -1.97 1.46
C ILE A 74 -20.00 -0.56 1.03
N ALA A 75 -19.68 -0.20 -0.24
CA ALA A 75 -19.94 1.12 -0.78
C ALA A 75 -21.43 1.51 -0.68
N LYS A 76 -22.33 0.56 -1.01
CA LYS A 76 -23.77 0.79 -0.93
C LYS A 76 -24.22 1.07 0.50
N ILE A 77 -23.84 0.25 1.45
CA ILE A 77 -24.28 0.38 2.85
C ILE A 77 -23.76 1.69 3.48
N TYR A 78 -22.48 2.01 3.24
CA TYR A 78 -21.91 3.27 3.73
C TYR A 78 -22.62 4.50 3.15
N LYS A 79 -22.92 4.46 1.85
CA LYS A 79 -23.69 5.52 1.19
C LYS A 79 -25.10 5.66 1.75
N ASP A 80 -25.82 4.53 1.87
CA ASP A 80 -27.22 4.52 2.34
C ASP A 80 -27.36 4.98 3.81
N LYS A 81 -26.34 4.67 4.61
CA LYS A 81 -26.33 5.03 6.05
C LYS A 81 -25.58 6.33 6.36
N ASN A 82 -25.05 7.02 5.34
CA ASN A 82 -24.16 8.18 5.50
C ASN A 82 -22.99 7.88 6.46
N GLY A 83 -22.42 6.70 6.37
CA GLY A 83 -21.28 6.28 7.18
C GLY A 83 -19.97 6.86 6.65
N ASP A 84 -18.94 6.87 7.50
CA ASP A 84 -17.60 7.36 7.19
C ASP A 84 -16.61 6.19 7.17
N ILE A 85 -16.18 5.82 5.97
CA ILE A 85 -15.24 4.71 5.76
C ILE A 85 -13.87 5.02 6.36
N VAL A 86 -13.40 6.27 6.22
CA VAL A 86 -12.09 6.69 6.75
C VAL A 86 -12.08 6.58 8.28
N THR A 87 -13.14 7.09 8.94
CA THR A 87 -13.27 6.99 10.39
C THR A 87 -13.33 5.53 10.86
N PHE A 88 -14.02 4.66 10.13
CA PHE A 88 -14.05 3.23 10.41
C PHE A 88 -12.66 2.58 10.25
N LEU A 89 -11.95 2.86 9.17
CA LEU A 89 -10.60 2.30 8.93
C LEU A 89 -9.57 2.76 9.96
N LYS A 90 -9.82 3.90 10.62
CA LYS A 90 -9.05 4.37 11.78
C LYS A 90 -9.45 3.69 13.10
N GLY A 91 -10.46 2.85 13.08
CA GLY A 91 -10.95 2.17 14.28
C GLY A 91 -11.85 3.04 15.19
N ASN A 92 -12.34 4.17 14.68
CA ASN A 92 -13.10 5.17 15.43
C ASN A 92 -14.60 5.17 15.10
N ALA A 93 -15.10 4.17 14.40
CA ALA A 93 -16.53 4.02 14.09
C ALA A 93 -16.99 2.56 14.27
N GLU A 94 -18.28 2.40 14.51
CA GLU A 94 -18.91 1.09 14.65
C GLU A 94 -19.00 0.34 13.31
N PRO A 95 -18.95 -0.99 13.32
CA PRO A 95 -19.10 -1.81 12.11
C PRO A 95 -20.55 -1.82 11.63
N ILE A 96 -20.84 -1.15 10.53
CA ILE A 96 -22.20 -0.99 10.01
C ILE A 96 -22.56 -1.96 8.86
N VAL A 97 -21.57 -2.64 8.28
CA VAL A 97 -21.78 -3.56 7.14
C VAL A 97 -22.04 -4.98 7.62
N ASP A 98 -21.09 -5.59 8.30
CA ASP A 98 -21.19 -6.93 8.87
C ASP A 98 -20.60 -6.96 10.28
N PRO A 99 -21.40 -6.56 11.31
CA PRO A 99 -20.93 -6.56 12.69
C PRO A 99 -20.50 -7.95 13.19
N SER A 100 -21.06 -9.02 12.63
CA SER A 100 -20.73 -10.39 13.04
C SER A 100 -19.32 -10.82 12.66
N GLN A 101 -18.75 -10.21 11.62
CA GLN A 101 -17.38 -10.45 11.13
C GLN A 101 -16.37 -9.40 11.59
N PHE A 102 -16.79 -8.49 12.46
CA PHE A 102 -15.95 -7.34 12.86
C PHE A 102 -14.63 -7.74 13.49
N GLU A 103 -14.61 -8.74 14.36
CA GLU A 103 -13.38 -9.19 15.02
C GLU A 103 -12.34 -9.72 14.01
N VAL A 104 -12.78 -10.28 12.88
CA VAL A 104 -11.89 -10.67 11.79
C VAL A 104 -11.35 -9.43 11.08
N MET A 105 -12.24 -8.49 10.70
CA MET A 105 -11.87 -7.23 10.02
C MET A 105 -10.93 -6.38 10.88
N LYS A 106 -11.18 -6.31 12.17
CA LYS A 106 -10.42 -5.52 13.15
C LYS A 106 -8.93 -5.86 13.16
N THR A 107 -8.55 -7.10 12.81
CA THR A 107 -7.15 -7.50 12.72
C THR A 107 -6.38 -6.68 11.69
N ASN A 108 -7.06 -6.14 10.68
CA ASN A 108 -6.46 -5.30 9.65
C ASN A 108 -6.22 -3.84 10.09
N PHE A 109 -6.77 -3.42 11.21
CA PHE A 109 -6.60 -2.04 11.70
C PHE A 109 -5.15 -1.68 12.01
N ALA A 110 -4.31 -2.66 12.35
CA ALA A 110 -2.88 -2.40 12.50
C ALA A 110 -2.23 -1.83 11.23
N ILE A 111 -2.75 -2.20 10.06
CA ILE A 111 -2.30 -1.70 8.75
C ILE A 111 -2.95 -0.35 8.44
N THR A 112 -4.28 -0.27 8.54
CA THR A 112 -5.01 0.94 8.13
C THR A 112 -4.76 2.13 9.04
N GLN A 113 -4.54 1.92 10.33
CA GLN A 113 -4.19 2.98 11.28
C GLN A 113 -2.78 3.57 11.06
N ALA A 114 -1.90 2.84 10.38
CA ALA A 114 -0.58 3.33 9.99
C ALA A 114 -0.60 4.16 8.68
N MET A 115 -1.72 4.17 7.96
CA MET A 115 -1.88 4.93 6.72
C MET A 115 -2.21 6.40 7.00
N SER A 116 -1.78 7.27 6.09
CA SER A 116 -2.16 8.68 6.12
C SER A 116 -3.64 8.88 5.78
N ASP A 117 -4.19 10.05 6.13
CA ASP A 117 -5.56 10.43 5.77
C ASP A 117 -5.78 10.45 4.27
N GLU A 118 -4.78 10.83 3.49
CA GLU A 118 -4.85 10.85 2.03
C GLU A 118 -4.94 9.43 1.45
N GLU A 119 -4.17 8.50 1.98
CA GLU A 119 -4.23 7.09 1.58
C GLU A 119 -5.58 6.46 1.93
N LEU A 120 -6.11 6.72 3.12
CA LEU A 120 -7.42 6.22 3.51
C LEU A 120 -8.55 6.82 2.68
N LYS A 121 -8.49 8.12 2.33
CA LYS A 121 -9.42 8.77 1.40
C LYS A 121 -9.33 8.21 -0.01
N ALA A 122 -8.13 7.84 -0.45
CA ALA A 122 -7.96 7.18 -1.74
C ALA A 122 -8.63 5.79 -1.74
N ILE A 123 -8.46 5.01 -0.67
CA ILE A 123 -9.15 3.72 -0.50
C ILE A 123 -10.68 3.92 -0.52
N GLU A 124 -11.19 4.91 0.19
CA GLU A 124 -12.61 5.26 0.18
C GLU A 124 -13.10 5.60 -1.23
N ALA A 125 -12.36 6.43 -1.98
CA ALA A 125 -12.68 6.78 -3.36
C ALA A 125 -12.75 5.54 -4.26
N TYR A 126 -11.81 4.61 -4.12
CA TYR A 126 -11.86 3.34 -4.82
C TYR A 126 -13.06 2.48 -4.45
N ILE A 127 -13.39 2.38 -3.15
CA ILE A 127 -14.58 1.64 -2.69
C ILE A 127 -15.84 2.20 -3.36
N TYR A 128 -16.04 3.53 -3.32
CA TYR A 128 -17.21 4.16 -3.93
C TYR A 128 -17.22 4.10 -5.46
N SER A 129 -16.08 3.99 -6.12
CA SER A 129 -16.02 3.81 -7.58
C SER A 129 -16.71 2.54 -8.06
N ASN A 130 -16.86 1.54 -7.20
CA ASN A 130 -17.54 0.27 -7.49
C ASN A 130 -19.09 0.37 -7.47
N LEU A 131 -19.66 1.54 -7.24
CA LEU A 131 -21.10 1.80 -7.39
C LEU A 131 -21.52 2.18 -8.81
N LYS A 132 -20.55 2.35 -9.71
CA LYS A 132 -20.80 2.73 -11.11
C LYS A 132 -21.23 1.53 -11.93
#